data_24e8d202bbe8f3babe91b837f3647519
#
_entry.id   24e8d202bbe8f3babe91b837f3647519
#
_cell.length_a   1.000
_cell.length_b   1.000
_cell.length_c   1.000
_cell.angle_alpha   90.00
_cell.angle_beta   90.00
_cell.angle_gamma   90.00
#
_symmetry.space_group_name_H-M   'P 1'
#
loop_
_entity.id
_entity.type
_entity.pdbx_description
1 polymer ?
#
loop_
_entity_poly.entity_id
_entity_poly.type
_entity_poly.pdbx_seq_one_letter_code
_entity_poly.pdbx_strand_id
1 'polypeptide(L)'
;YVKKAAAMANKELGVVKPEVADAMIWACDQLINNTEKYRDQFITDWLQGGAGTSTNMNANEVISNLAIEHLGGKLGDYSIVNPNNDANFGQSTNDTYPTAIHLSCILRSNVLIKAAEELRDALYAKAKEFDQTLKMGRTHLQDAVPMTLGQEFHGWGFTINDEIENLRAAQEHLKIVNLGATAIGTTVTAAPGYPELAVKNLAELTGIDFKNSEDLIAATSD
;
A
#
# COMPACT_ATOMS: atom_id res chain seq x y z
N TYR A 1 1.39 -6.94 5.35
CA TYR A 1 1.19 -6.01 6.48
C TYR A 1 -0.27 -5.93 6.90
N VAL A 2 -1.21 -5.70 5.99
CA VAL A 2 -2.66 -5.58 6.30
C VAL A 2 -3.17 -6.84 7.00
N LYS A 3 -2.86 -8.02 6.46
CA LYS A 3 -3.26 -9.30 7.07
C LYS A 3 -2.61 -9.55 8.44
N LYS A 4 -1.37 -9.11 8.62
CA LYS A 4 -0.71 -9.17 9.93
C LYS A 4 -1.41 -8.28 10.95
N ALA A 5 -1.71 -7.03 10.58
CA ALA A 5 -2.43 -6.09 11.43
C ALA A 5 -3.81 -6.62 11.83
N ALA A 6 -4.52 -7.23 10.89
CA ALA A 6 -5.82 -7.87 11.13
C ALA A 6 -5.71 -9.08 12.10
N ALA A 7 -4.72 -9.96 11.91
CA ALA A 7 -4.48 -11.10 12.80
C ALA A 7 -4.13 -10.65 14.23
N MET A 8 -3.31 -9.60 14.38
CA MET A 8 -2.99 -9.01 15.67
C MET A 8 -4.24 -8.44 16.36
N ALA A 9 -5.07 -7.70 15.63
CA ALA A 9 -6.33 -7.15 16.16
C ALA A 9 -7.29 -8.25 16.60
N ASN A 10 -7.50 -9.27 15.76
CA ASN A 10 -8.39 -10.39 16.06
C ASN A 10 -7.89 -11.24 17.25
N LYS A 11 -6.57 -11.35 17.43
CA LYS A 11 -5.97 -11.98 18.62
C LYS A 11 -6.28 -11.18 19.89
N GLU A 12 -6.05 -9.87 19.87
CA GLU A 12 -6.27 -8.98 21.02
C GLU A 12 -7.76 -8.95 21.43
N LEU A 13 -8.66 -8.98 20.45
CA LEU A 13 -10.11 -9.04 20.67
C LEU A 13 -10.61 -10.42 21.08
N GLY A 14 -9.76 -11.45 21.05
CA GLY A 14 -10.11 -12.82 21.44
C GLY A 14 -11.09 -13.52 20.51
N VAL A 15 -11.22 -13.06 19.25
CA VAL A 15 -12.17 -13.62 18.27
C VAL A 15 -11.54 -14.68 17.36
N VAL A 16 -10.24 -14.80 17.36
CA VAL A 16 -9.47 -15.89 16.76
C VAL A 16 -8.63 -16.52 17.86
N LYS A 17 -8.51 -17.85 17.85
CA LYS A 17 -7.72 -18.59 18.85
C LYS A 17 -6.27 -18.06 18.87
N PRO A 18 -5.69 -17.82 20.05
CA PRO A 18 -4.35 -17.24 20.16
C PRO A 18 -3.28 -18.01 19.36
N GLU A 19 -3.26 -19.34 19.41
CA GLU A 19 -2.30 -20.17 18.69
C GLU A 19 -2.44 -20.05 17.17
N VAL A 20 -3.67 -19.90 16.65
CA VAL A 20 -3.95 -19.70 15.23
C VAL A 20 -3.50 -18.31 14.80
N ALA A 21 -3.84 -17.30 15.59
CA ALA A 21 -3.45 -15.91 15.33
C ALA A 21 -1.91 -15.74 15.34
N ASP A 22 -1.21 -16.36 16.30
CA ASP A 22 0.24 -16.33 16.37
C ASP A 22 0.90 -17.01 15.17
N ALA A 23 0.37 -18.14 14.72
CA ALA A 23 0.84 -18.82 13.52
C ALA A 23 0.62 -17.97 12.26
N MET A 24 -0.53 -17.27 12.13
CA MET A 24 -0.79 -16.35 11.01
C MET A 24 0.12 -15.13 11.06
N ILE A 25 0.38 -14.56 12.24
CA ILE A 25 1.32 -13.44 12.41
C ILE A 25 2.72 -13.87 11.98
N TRP A 26 3.18 -15.04 12.41
CA TRP A 26 4.44 -15.64 12.00
C TRP A 26 4.49 -15.84 10.47
N ALA A 27 3.44 -16.39 9.86
CA ALA A 27 3.34 -16.57 8.42
C ALA A 27 3.46 -15.25 7.66
N CYS A 28 2.79 -14.20 8.14
CA CYS A 28 2.93 -12.85 7.58
C CYS A 28 4.38 -12.34 7.69
N ASP A 29 5.07 -12.58 8.80
CA ASP A 29 6.48 -12.21 8.95
C ASP A 29 7.39 -12.96 7.98
N GLN A 30 7.11 -14.25 7.72
CA GLN A 30 7.84 -15.00 6.69
C GLN A 30 7.66 -14.36 5.30
N LEU A 31 6.43 -13.98 4.93
CA LEU A 31 6.14 -13.34 3.66
C LEU A 31 6.78 -11.95 3.52
N ILE A 32 6.78 -11.16 4.58
CA ILE A 32 7.37 -9.82 4.61
C ILE A 32 8.91 -9.89 4.47
N ASN A 33 9.54 -10.79 5.25
CA ASN A 33 11.00 -10.84 5.33
C ASN A 33 11.64 -11.68 4.21
N ASN A 34 10.87 -12.55 3.55
CA ASN A 34 11.37 -13.48 2.52
C ASN A 34 10.50 -13.40 1.25
N THR A 35 10.15 -12.20 0.80
CA THR A 35 9.21 -11.96 -0.32
C THR A 35 9.57 -12.76 -1.57
N GLU A 36 10.84 -12.78 -1.97
CA GLU A 36 11.29 -13.49 -3.18
C GLU A 36 11.09 -15.02 -3.08
N LYS A 37 11.23 -15.59 -1.87
CA LYS A 37 11.01 -17.04 -1.66
C LYS A 37 9.55 -17.45 -1.90
N TYR A 38 8.62 -16.55 -1.58
CA TYR A 38 7.18 -16.88 -1.61
C TYR A 38 6.44 -16.21 -2.78
N ARG A 39 7.15 -15.47 -3.62
CA ARG A 39 6.56 -14.73 -4.75
C ARG A 39 5.71 -15.61 -5.65
N ASP A 40 6.19 -16.79 -5.98
CA ASP A 40 5.52 -17.74 -6.88
C ASP A 40 4.27 -18.40 -6.28
N GLN A 41 3.97 -18.15 -5.01
CA GLN A 41 2.73 -18.60 -4.36
C GLN A 41 1.55 -17.65 -4.63
N PHE A 42 1.84 -16.43 -5.11
CA PHE A 42 0.82 -15.46 -5.50
C PHE A 42 0.55 -15.58 -7.00
N ILE A 43 -0.27 -16.57 -7.36
CA ILE A 43 -0.47 -17.05 -8.73
C ILE A 43 -1.61 -16.35 -9.48
N THR A 44 -2.40 -15.51 -8.80
CA THR A 44 -3.53 -14.84 -9.45
C THR A 44 -3.04 -13.76 -10.41
N ASP A 45 -3.64 -13.72 -11.61
CA ASP A 45 -3.38 -12.65 -12.57
C ASP A 45 -3.93 -11.33 -12.02
N TRP A 46 -3.10 -10.31 -12.06
CA TRP A 46 -3.46 -8.95 -11.59
C TRP A 46 -4.35 -8.17 -12.57
N LEU A 47 -4.46 -8.61 -13.81
CA LEU A 47 -5.37 -8.06 -14.81
C LEU A 47 -6.73 -8.76 -14.86
N GLN A 48 -6.98 -9.72 -13.97
CA GLN A 48 -8.26 -10.43 -13.94
C GLN A 48 -9.40 -9.54 -13.43
N GLY A 49 -10.62 -9.84 -13.83
CA GLY A 49 -11.83 -9.31 -13.20
C GLY A 49 -12.04 -9.87 -11.79
N GLY A 50 -12.89 -9.24 -11.00
CA GLY A 50 -13.25 -9.73 -9.65
C GLY A 50 -12.93 -8.77 -8.51
N ALA A 51 -12.63 -7.51 -8.82
CA ALA A 51 -12.44 -6.42 -7.85
C ALA A 51 -11.48 -6.78 -6.69
N GLY A 52 -10.40 -7.55 -6.98
CA GLY A 52 -9.39 -7.94 -6.01
C GLY A 52 -9.71 -9.17 -5.15
N THR A 53 -10.88 -9.79 -5.29
CA THR A 53 -11.27 -10.94 -4.47
C THR A 53 -10.31 -12.11 -4.60
N SER A 54 -9.87 -12.45 -5.82
CA SER A 54 -8.92 -13.54 -6.02
C SER A 54 -7.57 -13.26 -5.37
N THR A 55 -7.08 -12.03 -5.44
CA THR A 55 -5.83 -11.61 -4.78
C THR A 55 -5.95 -11.69 -3.26
N ASN A 56 -7.06 -11.19 -2.69
CA ASN A 56 -7.31 -11.30 -1.26
C ASN A 56 -7.37 -12.76 -0.80
N MET A 57 -8.10 -13.62 -1.54
CA MET A 57 -8.22 -15.04 -1.19
C MET A 57 -6.92 -15.79 -1.38
N ASN A 58 -6.15 -15.51 -2.43
CA ASN A 58 -4.81 -16.09 -2.59
C ASN A 58 -3.91 -15.74 -1.39
N ALA A 59 -3.91 -14.50 -0.94
CA ALA A 59 -3.15 -14.11 0.25
C ALA A 59 -3.63 -14.87 1.50
N ASN A 60 -4.95 -15.00 1.70
CA ASN A 60 -5.49 -15.76 2.82
C ASN A 60 -5.06 -17.23 2.79
N GLU A 61 -5.10 -17.87 1.62
CA GLU A 61 -4.69 -19.27 1.46
C GLU A 61 -3.19 -19.48 1.68
N VAL A 62 -2.36 -18.58 1.17
CA VAL A 62 -0.89 -18.62 1.39
C VAL A 62 -0.57 -18.47 2.88
N ILE A 63 -1.18 -17.49 3.55
CA ILE A 63 -0.99 -17.27 5.00
C ILE A 63 -1.47 -18.48 5.80
N SER A 64 -2.67 -18.99 5.48
CA SER A 64 -3.21 -20.15 6.19
C SER A 64 -2.35 -21.40 6.01
N ASN A 65 -1.88 -21.68 4.81
CA ASN A 65 -1.02 -22.84 4.56
C ASN A 65 0.33 -22.75 5.27
N LEU A 66 0.96 -21.56 5.28
CA LEU A 66 2.19 -21.34 6.04
C LEU A 66 1.96 -21.50 7.56
N ALA A 67 0.84 -20.99 8.06
CA ALA A 67 0.46 -21.15 9.46
C ALA A 67 0.18 -22.62 9.82
N ILE A 68 -0.49 -23.38 8.95
CA ILE A 68 -0.75 -24.82 9.10
C ILE A 68 0.56 -25.59 9.18
N GLU A 69 1.51 -25.37 8.28
CA GLU A 69 2.84 -25.99 8.33
C GLU A 69 3.59 -25.65 9.62
N HIS A 70 3.53 -24.39 10.05
CA HIS A 70 4.14 -23.93 11.31
C HIS A 70 3.57 -24.66 12.53
N LEU A 71 2.28 -24.99 12.51
CA LEU A 71 1.59 -25.76 13.55
C LEU A 71 1.77 -27.29 13.40
N GLY A 72 2.57 -27.75 12.42
CA GLY A 72 2.86 -29.17 12.18
C GLY A 72 1.77 -29.92 11.40
N GLY A 73 0.83 -29.20 10.78
CA GLY A 73 -0.22 -29.76 9.92
C GLY A 73 0.23 -29.99 8.47
N LYS A 74 -0.68 -30.52 7.65
CA LYS A 74 -0.47 -30.69 6.21
C LYS A 74 -1.10 -29.53 5.45
N LEU A 75 -0.46 -29.06 4.38
CA LEU A 75 -1.01 -28.06 3.47
C LEU A 75 -2.45 -28.42 3.05
N GLY A 76 -3.33 -27.45 3.11
CA GLY A 76 -4.75 -27.62 2.79
C GLY A 76 -5.61 -28.17 3.94
N ASP A 77 -5.06 -28.45 5.10
CA ASP A 77 -5.83 -28.84 6.28
C ASP A 77 -6.48 -27.61 6.94
N TYR A 78 -7.49 -27.10 6.32
CA TYR A 78 -8.22 -25.91 6.77
C TYR A 78 -9.07 -26.14 8.03
N SER A 79 -8.99 -27.31 8.64
CA SER A 79 -9.52 -27.54 10.00
C SER A 79 -8.60 -26.94 11.08
N ILE A 80 -7.31 -26.71 10.75
CA ILE A 80 -6.30 -26.11 11.64
C ILE A 80 -6.32 -24.58 11.52
N VAL A 81 -6.17 -24.05 10.30
CA VAL A 81 -6.28 -22.60 10.00
C VAL A 81 -7.09 -22.43 8.72
N ASN A 82 -8.23 -21.76 8.83
CA ASN A 82 -9.15 -21.58 7.70
C ASN A 82 -8.94 -20.22 7.02
N PRO A 83 -8.77 -20.17 5.68
CA PRO A 83 -8.59 -18.92 4.94
C PRO A 83 -9.72 -17.90 5.10
N ASN A 84 -10.98 -18.37 5.23
CA ASN A 84 -12.14 -17.51 5.40
C ASN A 84 -12.42 -17.19 6.87
N ASN A 85 -12.45 -18.24 7.72
CA ASN A 85 -12.93 -18.11 9.09
C ASN A 85 -11.85 -17.59 10.05
N ASP A 86 -10.56 -17.72 9.71
CA ASP A 86 -9.44 -17.24 10.53
C ASP A 86 -8.69 -16.11 9.81
N ALA A 87 -8.06 -16.35 8.65
CA ALA A 87 -7.22 -15.37 7.98
C ALA A 87 -8.01 -14.17 7.43
N ASN A 88 -9.29 -14.36 7.10
CA ASN A 88 -10.19 -13.28 6.65
C ASN A 88 -11.23 -12.88 7.71
N PHE A 89 -11.10 -13.32 8.96
CA PHE A 89 -12.09 -13.03 9.99
C PHE A 89 -12.28 -11.52 10.17
N GLY A 90 -13.53 -11.06 10.17
CA GLY A 90 -13.87 -9.64 10.34
C GLY A 90 -13.49 -8.75 9.16
N GLN A 91 -13.14 -9.32 8.02
CA GLN A 91 -12.65 -8.59 6.86
C GLN A 91 -13.53 -8.85 5.63
N SER A 92 -13.43 -7.95 4.68
CA SER A 92 -13.87 -8.12 3.30
C SER A 92 -12.72 -7.81 2.34
N THR A 93 -12.79 -8.29 1.10
CA THR A 93 -11.92 -7.79 0.03
C THR A 93 -12.09 -6.27 -0.11
N ASN A 94 -13.30 -5.78 0.12
CA ASN A 94 -13.68 -4.37 -0.10
C ASN A 94 -12.99 -3.40 0.88
N ASP A 95 -12.45 -3.88 1.99
CA ASP A 95 -11.67 -3.06 2.93
C ASP A 95 -10.18 -3.40 2.94
N THR A 96 -9.81 -4.68 2.91
CA THR A 96 -8.41 -5.11 2.99
C THR A 96 -7.63 -4.85 1.71
N TYR A 97 -8.25 -5.06 0.55
CA TYR A 97 -7.58 -4.91 -0.74
C TYR A 97 -7.27 -3.45 -1.08
N PRO A 98 -8.23 -2.49 -0.99
CA PRO A 98 -7.90 -1.07 -1.19
C PRO A 98 -6.89 -0.56 -0.15
N THR A 99 -6.98 -0.97 1.12
CA THR A 99 -5.96 -0.62 2.12
C THR A 99 -4.57 -1.12 1.72
N ALA A 100 -4.46 -2.34 1.16
CA ALA A 100 -3.19 -2.87 0.66
C ALA A 100 -2.69 -2.09 -0.57
N ILE A 101 -3.58 -1.63 -1.45
CA ILE A 101 -3.25 -0.76 -2.58
C ILE A 101 -2.68 0.57 -2.06
N HIS A 102 -3.36 1.24 -1.13
CA HIS A 102 -2.90 2.49 -0.51
C HIS A 102 -1.48 2.34 0.05
N LEU A 103 -1.25 1.31 0.88
CA LEU A 103 0.08 1.03 1.42
C LEU A 103 1.13 0.81 0.30
N SER A 104 0.80 0.02 -0.70
CA SER A 104 1.73 -0.29 -1.80
C SER A 104 2.07 0.96 -2.63
N CYS A 105 1.08 1.83 -2.87
CA CYS A 105 1.28 3.10 -3.56
C CYS A 105 2.19 4.04 -2.76
N ILE A 106 1.99 4.16 -1.44
CA ILE A 106 2.87 4.97 -0.59
C ILE A 106 4.32 4.44 -0.65
N LEU A 107 4.51 3.14 -0.48
CA LEU A 107 5.84 2.54 -0.52
C LEU A 107 6.54 2.72 -1.88
N ARG A 108 5.80 2.60 -2.99
CA ARG A 108 6.35 2.74 -4.34
C ARG A 108 6.56 4.20 -4.74
N SER A 109 5.68 5.11 -4.36
CA SER A 109 5.86 6.54 -4.62
C SER A 109 7.06 7.12 -3.89
N ASN A 110 7.46 6.60 -2.72
CA ASN A 110 8.71 7.00 -2.06
C ASN A 110 9.95 6.73 -2.94
N VAL A 111 9.97 5.62 -3.67
CA VAL A 111 11.05 5.31 -4.63
C VAL A 111 11.01 6.28 -5.82
N LEU A 112 9.81 6.57 -6.34
CA LEU A 112 9.61 7.52 -7.43
C LEU A 112 10.02 8.95 -7.02
N ILE A 113 9.59 9.41 -5.85
CA ILE A 113 9.94 10.74 -5.32
C ILE A 113 11.46 10.90 -5.24
N LYS A 114 12.17 9.90 -4.71
CA LYS A 114 13.63 9.94 -4.63
C LYS A 114 14.27 10.08 -6.01
N ALA A 115 13.83 9.31 -7.00
CA ALA A 115 14.34 9.43 -8.37
C ALA A 115 14.00 10.79 -9.01
N ALA A 116 12.80 11.33 -8.72
CA ALA A 116 12.41 12.66 -9.19
C ALA A 116 13.25 13.77 -8.52
N GLU A 117 13.58 13.65 -7.24
CA GLU A 117 14.49 14.57 -6.54
C GLU A 117 15.89 14.56 -7.18
N GLU A 118 16.43 13.38 -7.49
CA GLU A 118 17.72 13.25 -8.18
C GLU A 118 17.67 13.93 -9.58
N LEU A 119 16.58 13.75 -10.33
CA LEU A 119 16.39 14.42 -11.62
C LEU A 119 16.29 15.94 -11.48
N ARG A 120 15.47 16.44 -10.54
CA ARG A 120 15.34 17.87 -10.25
C ARG A 120 16.70 18.49 -9.94
N ASP A 121 17.46 17.87 -9.07
CA ASP A 121 18.76 18.41 -8.64
C ASP A 121 19.77 18.41 -9.79
N ALA A 122 19.76 17.40 -10.66
CA ALA A 122 20.56 17.37 -11.88
C ALA A 122 20.18 18.52 -12.85
N LEU A 123 18.87 18.78 -13.01
CA LEU A 123 18.38 19.88 -13.83
C LEU A 123 18.81 21.25 -13.27
N TYR A 124 18.73 21.45 -11.95
CA TYR A 124 19.21 22.68 -11.32
C TYR A 124 20.74 22.83 -11.41
N ALA A 125 21.50 21.74 -11.32
CA ALA A 125 22.94 21.78 -11.54
C ALA A 125 23.27 22.23 -12.98
N LYS A 126 22.54 21.71 -13.98
CA LYS A 126 22.68 22.13 -15.39
C LYS A 126 22.18 23.57 -15.62
N ALA A 127 21.15 24.01 -14.91
CA ALA A 127 20.71 25.38 -14.93
C ALA A 127 21.84 26.35 -14.53
N LYS A 128 22.55 26.02 -13.46
CA LYS A 128 23.71 26.80 -13.01
C LYS A 128 24.89 26.73 -13.98
N GLU A 129 25.18 25.54 -14.54
CA GLU A 129 26.25 25.38 -15.54
C GLU A 129 26.04 26.24 -16.79
N PHE A 130 24.78 26.32 -17.26
CA PHE A 130 24.41 27.03 -18.50
C PHE A 130 23.80 28.41 -18.28
N ASP A 131 23.98 29.00 -17.11
CA ASP A 131 23.39 30.30 -16.74
C ASP A 131 23.77 31.45 -17.72
N GLN A 132 24.99 31.42 -18.28
CA GLN A 132 25.52 32.41 -19.22
C GLN A 132 25.40 31.94 -20.70
N THR A 133 24.82 30.78 -21.00
CA THR A 133 24.70 30.28 -22.36
C THR A 133 23.46 30.83 -23.02
N LEU A 134 23.61 31.79 -23.92
CA LEU A 134 22.51 32.42 -24.64
C LEU A 134 21.89 31.44 -25.67
N LYS A 135 20.58 31.48 -25.76
CA LYS A 135 19.79 30.77 -26.78
C LYS A 135 18.57 31.61 -27.18
N MET A 136 17.94 31.24 -28.29
CA MET A 136 16.63 31.77 -28.63
C MET A 136 15.52 30.95 -27.89
N GLY A 137 14.70 31.66 -27.12
CA GLY A 137 13.45 31.11 -26.60
C GLY A 137 12.42 30.96 -27.72
N ARG A 138 11.56 29.94 -27.67
CA ARG A 138 10.59 29.60 -28.72
C ARG A 138 9.18 29.50 -28.16
N THR A 139 8.22 29.97 -28.98
CA THR A 139 6.79 29.76 -28.79
C THR A 139 6.21 29.16 -30.06
N HIS A 140 5.36 28.13 -29.94
CA HIS A 140 4.84 27.41 -31.10
C HIS A 140 5.93 27.00 -32.13
N LEU A 141 7.10 26.54 -31.64
CA LEU A 141 8.27 26.16 -32.43
C LEU A 141 8.89 27.30 -33.25
N GLN A 142 8.47 28.57 -33.05
CA GLN A 142 9.01 29.74 -33.71
C GLN A 142 9.91 30.55 -32.74
N ASP A 143 10.93 31.18 -33.29
CA ASP A 143 11.82 32.05 -32.53
C ASP A 143 11.03 33.22 -31.93
N ALA A 144 11.23 33.48 -30.63
CA ALA A 144 10.56 34.54 -29.90
C ALA A 144 11.59 35.57 -29.38
N VAL A 145 12.10 35.36 -28.17
CA VAL A 145 13.01 36.26 -27.50
C VAL A 145 14.23 35.54 -26.94
N PRO A 146 15.38 36.24 -26.77
CA PRO A 146 16.56 35.65 -26.16
C PRO A 146 16.29 35.22 -24.71
N MET A 147 16.89 34.10 -24.34
CA MET A 147 16.96 33.60 -22.98
C MET A 147 18.28 32.86 -22.76
N THR A 148 18.56 32.40 -21.54
CA THR A 148 19.67 31.48 -21.31
C THR A 148 19.21 30.04 -21.32
N LEU A 149 20.09 29.11 -21.69
CA LEU A 149 19.84 27.70 -21.59
C LEU A 149 19.65 27.29 -20.12
N GLY A 150 20.36 27.95 -19.20
CA GLY A 150 20.17 27.78 -17.76
C GLY A 150 18.76 28.08 -17.29
N GLN A 151 18.10 29.11 -17.82
CA GLN A 151 16.69 29.44 -17.52
C GLN A 151 15.75 28.30 -17.98
N GLU A 152 16.02 27.68 -19.10
CA GLU A 152 15.21 26.55 -19.60
C GLU A 152 15.35 25.32 -18.71
N PHE A 153 16.59 24.93 -18.33
CA PHE A 153 16.83 23.85 -17.38
C PHE A 153 16.22 24.12 -16.00
N HIS A 154 16.29 25.36 -15.52
CA HIS A 154 15.65 25.76 -14.28
C HIS A 154 14.13 25.56 -14.33
N GLY A 155 13.48 25.96 -15.42
CA GLY A 155 12.04 25.77 -15.61
C GLY A 155 11.63 24.30 -15.55
N TRP A 156 12.39 23.41 -16.18
CA TRP A 156 12.13 21.96 -16.07
C TRP A 156 12.34 21.43 -14.65
N GLY A 157 13.40 21.85 -13.97
CA GLY A 157 13.65 21.50 -12.57
C GLY A 157 12.53 21.98 -11.66
N PHE A 158 12.00 23.17 -11.89
CA PHE A 158 10.87 23.72 -11.14
C PHE A 158 9.59 22.87 -11.33
N THR A 159 9.28 22.50 -12.57
CA THR A 159 8.14 21.62 -12.88
C THR A 159 8.26 20.25 -12.15
N ILE A 160 9.45 19.65 -12.19
CA ILE A 160 9.67 18.38 -11.44
C ILE A 160 9.48 18.59 -9.94
N ASN A 161 9.92 19.73 -9.39
CA ASN A 161 9.71 20.02 -7.97
C ASN A 161 8.23 20.12 -7.60
N ASP A 162 7.42 20.76 -8.43
CA ASP A 162 5.96 20.87 -8.22
C ASP A 162 5.31 19.48 -8.23
N GLU A 163 5.73 18.58 -9.14
CA GLU A 163 5.21 17.23 -9.19
C GLU A 163 5.63 16.38 -7.99
N ILE A 164 6.80 16.61 -7.41
CA ILE A 164 7.22 15.99 -6.14
C ILE A 164 6.27 16.40 -5.01
N GLU A 165 5.94 17.68 -4.90
CA GLU A 165 5.00 18.18 -3.91
C GLU A 165 3.58 17.61 -4.11
N ASN A 166 3.13 17.51 -5.37
CA ASN A 166 1.84 16.86 -5.71
C ASN A 166 1.82 15.39 -5.29
N LEU A 167 2.90 14.64 -5.53
CA LEU A 167 3.01 13.24 -5.09
C LEU A 167 2.97 13.12 -3.56
N ARG A 168 3.65 14.00 -2.84
CA ARG A 168 3.61 14.03 -1.37
C ARG A 168 2.21 14.34 -0.84
N ALA A 169 1.53 15.30 -1.44
CA ALA A 169 0.15 15.62 -1.08
C ALA A 169 -0.79 14.42 -1.33
N ALA A 170 -0.63 13.72 -2.47
CA ALA A 170 -1.39 12.52 -2.77
C ALA A 170 -1.15 11.40 -1.74
N GLN A 171 0.09 11.23 -1.25
CA GLN A 171 0.40 10.25 -0.20
C GLN A 171 -0.38 10.51 1.10
N GLU A 172 -0.65 11.77 1.46
CA GLU A 172 -1.43 12.09 2.66
C GLU A 172 -2.87 11.58 2.54
N HIS A 173 -3.48 11.65 1.35
CA HIS A 173 -4.81 11.08 1.11
C HIS A 173 -4.80 9.55 1.21
N LEU A 174 -3.74 8.90 0.74
CA LEU A 174 -3.61 7.44 0.81
C LEU A 174 -3.44 6.90 2.25
N LYS A 175 -3.14 7.74 3.23
CA LYS A 175 -3.11 7.35 4.65
C LYS A 175 -4.50 7.15 5.25
N ILE A 176 -5.53 7.66 4.59
CA ILE A 176 -6.92 7.45 5.01
C ILE A 176 -7.42 6.16 4.36
N VAL A 177 -7.81 5.20 5.18
CA VAL A 177 -8.20 3.85 4.73
C VAL A 177 -9.57 3.47 5.26
N ASN A 178 -10.15 2.42 4.70
CA ASN A 178 -11.41 1.85 5.12
C ASN A 178 -11.27 0.49 5.82
N LEU A 179 -10.10 0.17 6.38
CA LEU A 179 -9.86 -1.14 7.00
C LEU A 179 -10.82 -1.37 8.18
N GLY A 180 -11.51 -2.52 8.15
CA GLY A 180 -12.56 -2.85 9.11
C GLY A 180 -13.96 -2.43 8.68
N ALA A 181 -14.10 -1.72 7.56
CA ALA A 181 -15.41 -1.36 7.00
C ALA A 181 -16.27 -2.57 6.62
N THR A 182 -15.61 -3.70 6.38
CA THR A 182 -16.22 -4.93 5.86
C THR A 182 -16.80 -4.74 4.44
N ALA A 183 -17.96 -5.31 4.13
CA ALA A 183 -18.45 -5.37 2.76
C ALA A 183 -18.88 -4.00 2.18
N ILE A 184 -19.50 -3.15 3.01
CA ILE A 184 -20.13 -1.88 2.55
C ILE A 184 -19.95 -0.71 3.52
N GLY A 185 -19.02 -0.80 4.48
CA GLY A 185 -18.76 0.29 5.43
C GLY A 185 -19.52 0.21 6.75
N THR A 186 -20.37 -0.80 6.95
CA THR A 186 -21.24 -0.92 8.14
C THR A 186 -20.61 -1.69 9.29
N THR A 187 -19.41 -2.26 9.13
CA THR A 187 -18.65 -3.02 10.13
C THR A 187 -19.36 -4.26 10.71
N VAL A 188 -20.51 -4.66 10.18
CA VAL A 188 -21.44 -5.65 10.77
C VAL A 188 -20.78 -7.01 11.07
N THR A 189 -19.82 -7.43 10.27
CA THR A 189 -19.14 -8.72 10.45
C THR A 189 -17.82 -8.62 11.21
N ALA A 190 -17.40 -7.41 11.61
CA ALA A 190 -16.22 -7.19 12.42
C ALA A 190 -16.59 -7.16 13.92
N ALA A 191 -15.65 -7.56 14.76
CA ALA A 191 -15.82 -7.44 16.20
C ALA A 191 -15.78 -5.95 16.62
N PRO A 192 -16.49 -5.54 17.68
CA PRO A 192 -16.42 -4.17 18.19
C PRO A 192 -14.97 -3.79 18.51
N GLY A 193 -14.53 -2.63 18.02
CA GLY A 193 -13.15 -2.14 18.18
C GLY A 193 -12.13 -2.68 17.18
N TYR A 194 -12.55 -3.57 16.28
CA TYR A 194 -11.64 -4.12 15.26
C TYR A 194 -11.10 -3.06 14.28
N PRO A 195 -11.92 -2.17 13.70
CA PRO A 195 -11.42 -1.19 12.74
C PRO A 195 -10.30 -0.31 13.31
N GLU A 196 -10.49 0.21 14.50
CA GLU A 196 -9.54 1.10 15.17
C GLU A 196 -8.24 0.35 15.49
N LEU A 197 -8.38 -0.87 16.01
CA LEU A 197 -7.23 -1.68 16.42
C LEU A 197 -6.44 -2.18 15.21
N ALA A 198 -7.11 -2.60 14.14
CA ALA A 198 -6.46 -3.05 12.92
C ALA A 198 -5.65 -1.93 12.24
N VAL A 199 -6.21 -0.70 12.17
CA VAL A 199 -5.50 0.45 11.60
C VAL A 199 -4.35 0.90 12.50
N LYS A 200 -4.53 0.92 13.82
CA LYS A 200 -3.45 1.18 14.77
C LYS A 200 -2.28 0.20 14.57
N ASN A 201 -2.57 -1.10 14.52
CA ASN A 201 -1.55 -2.12 14.28
C ASN A 201 -0.87 -1.93 12.91
N LEU A 202 -1.62 -1.55 11.87
CA LEU A 202 -1.05 -1.28 10.56
C LEU A 202 -0.09 -0.09 10.59
N ALA A 203 -0.47 0.98 11.29
CA ALA A 203 0.37 2.17 11.46
C ALA A 203 1.67 1.83 12.23
N GLU A 204 1.57 1.08 13.32
CA GLU A 204 2.73 0.63 14.11
C GLU A 204 3.68 -0.28 13.31
N LEU A 205 3.13 -1.21 12.52
CA LEU A 205 3.91 -2.15 11.70
C LEU A 205 4.65 -1.48 10.53
N THR A 206 4.08 -0.40 9.99
CA THR A 206 4.61 0.24 8.77
C THR A 206 5.37 1.54 9.06
N GLY A 207 5.16 2.14 10.23
CA GLY A 207 5.64 3.48 10.56
C GLY A 207 4.93 4.60 9.79
N ILE A 208 3.77 4.30 9.15
CA ILE A 208 2.95 5.25 8.41
C ILE A 208 1.71 5.56 9.23
N ASP A 209 1.37 6.83 9.39
CA ASP A 209 0.23 7.30 10.21
C ASP A 209 -1.12 7.04 9.48
N PHE A 210 -1.46 5.76 9.32
CA PHE A 210 -2.77 5.35 8.77
C PHE A 210 -3.90 5.68 9.74
N LYS A 211 -5.02 6.12 9.19
CA LYS A 211 -6.25 6.43 9.91
C LYS A 211 -7.46 5.86 9.18
N ASN A 212 -8.47 5.44 9.94
CA ASN A 212 -9.77 5.15 9.32
C ASN A 212 -10.39 6.43 8.79
N SER A 213 -11.10 6.31 7.67
CA SER A 213 -12.01 7.35 7.20
C SER A 213 -13.05 7.65 8.28
N GLU A 214 -13.44 8.91 8.38
CA GLU A 214 -14.57 9.34 9.24
C GLU A 214 -15.91 8.73 8.78
N ASP A 215 -16.05 8.47 7.49
CA ASP A 215 -17.18 7.77 6.89
C ASP A 215 -16.70 6.54 6.12
N LEU A 216 -16.84 5.38 6.77
CA LEU A 216 -16.44 4.09 6.18
C LEU A 216 -17.33 3.66 5.02
N ILE A 217 -18.61 4.14 4.95
CA ILE A 217 -19.51 3.82 3.85
C ILE A 217 -19.05 4.58 2.60
N ALA A 218 -18.78 5.88 2.74
CA ALA A 218 -18.23 6.69 1.65
C ALA A 218 -16.91 6.09 1.15
N ALA A 219 -15.95 5.82 2.05
CA ALA A 219 -14.63 5.28 1.71
C ALA A 219 -14.65 3.84 1.14
N THR A 220 -15.77 3.12 1.25
CA THR A 220 -15.92 1.79 0.66
C THR A 220 -16.61 1.85 -0.71
N SER A 221 -17.30 2.95 -1.03
CA SER A 221 -18.01 3.15 -2.30
C SER A 221 -17.22 3.99 -3.31
N ASP A 222 -16.17 4.67 -2.91
CA ASP A 222 -15.34 5.53 -3.75
C ASP A 222 -14.24 4.74 -4.50
#